data_1bb1a019ef97983625e5247dbdd577d7
#
_entry.id   1bb1a019ef97983625e5247dbdd577d7
#
_cell.length_a   1.000
_cell.length_b   1.000
_cell.length_c   1.000
_cell.angle_alpha   90.00
_cell.angle_beta   90.00
_cell.angle_gamma   90.00
#
_symmetry.space_group_name_H-M   'P 1'
#
loop_
_entity.id
_entity.type
_entity.pdbx_description
1 polymer ?
#
loop_
_entity_poly.entity_id
_entity_poly.type
_entity_poly.pdbx_seq_one_letter_code
_entity_poly.pdbx_strand_id
1 'polypeptide(L)' 'MKQILLLEDLPEIRAWLRTLVLQVFPGSTVTEAARVHDALQQVGAQRFDLAMIDLGLPDGSGVKVVQALRDNQPDAQ' A
#
# COMPACT_ATOMS: atom_id res chain seq x y z
N MET A 1 -14.30 3.32 8.39
CA MET A 1 -13.13 2.40 8.24
C MET A 1 -12.48 2.61 6.88
N LYS A 2 -11.15 2.61 6.87
CA LYS A 2 -10.41 2.76 5.60
C LYS A 2 -9.78 1.45 5.18
N GLN A 3 -9.68 1.24 3.88
CA GLN A 3 -8.88 0.18 3.28
C GLN A 3 -7.55 0.79 2.89
N ILE A 4 -6.46 0.29 3.45
CA ILE A 4 -5.12 0.89 3.32
C ILE A 4 -4.17 -0.13 2.74
N LEU A 5 -3.47 0.26 1.67
CA LEU A 5 -2.39 -0.53 1.09
C LEU A 5 -1.07 -0.03 1.65
N LEU A 6 -0.24 -0.96 2.14
CA LEU A 6 1.09 -0.66 2.65
C LEU A 6 2.12 -1.49 1.89
N LEU A 7 2.95 -0.82 1.10
CA LEU A 7 4.01 -1.44 0.31
C LEU A 7 5.37 -1.05 0.88
N GLU A 8 6.03 -2.01 1.51
CA GLU A 8 7.35 -1.86 2.11
C GLU A 8 8.04 -3.23 2.16
N ASP A 9 9.27 -3.32 1.68
CA ASP A 9 9.98 -4.58 1.60
C ASP A 9 10.62 -5.04 2.92
N LEU A 10 10.97 -4.11 3.80
CA LEU A 10 11.60 -4.44 5.07
C LEU A 10 10.54 -4.80 6.12
N PRO A 11 10.53 -6.06 6.62
CA PRO A 11 9.46 -6.51 7.52
C PRO A 11 9.32 -5.68 8.80
N GLU A 12 10.45 -5.24 9.36
CA GLU A 12 10.43 -4.48 10.60
C GLU A 12 9.85 -3.08 10.39
N ILE A 13 10.24 -2.44 9.29
CA ILE A 13 9.71 -1.12 8.91
C ILE A 13 8.22 -1.24 8.57
N ARG A 14 7.85 -2.29 7.83
CA ARG A 14 6.46 -2.53 7.46
C ARG A 14 5.58 -2.71 8.69
N ALA A 15 6.05 -3.48 9.67
CA ALA A 15 5.31 -3.70 10.92
C ALA A 15 5.15 -2.39 11.71
N TRP A 16 6.19 -1.58 11.78
CA TRP A 16 6.16 -0.29 12.45
C TRP A 16 5.18 0.67 11.77
N LEU A 17 5.24 0.76 10.44
CA LEU A 17 4.32 1.61 9.67
C LEU A 17 2.87 1.16 9.84
N ARG A 18 2.63 -0.16 9.85
CA ARG A 18 1.30 -0.70 10.10
C ARG A 18 0.75 -0.24 11.45
N THR A 19 1.57 -0.30 12.48
CA THR A 19 1.18 0.17 13.82
C THR A 19 0.82 1.65 13.81
N LEU A 20 1.64 2.48 13.17
CA LEU A 20 1.39 3.92 13.06
C LEU A 20 0.08 4.22 12.32
N VAL A 21 -0.14 3.55 11.19
CA VAL A 21 -1.33 3.75 10.37
C VAL A 21 -2.58 3.39 11.16
N LEU A 22 -2.54 2.30 11.93
CA LEU A 22 -3.69 1.88 12.74
C LEU A 22 -3.93 2.82 13.93
N GLN A 23 -2.90 3.52 14.40
CA GLN A 23 -3.08 4.56 15.41
C GLN A 23 -3.78 5.80 14.85
N VAL A 24 -3.43 6.18 13.61
CA VAL A 24 -4.00 7.35 12.96
C VAL A 24 -5.41 7.08 12.45
N PHE A 25 -5.65 5.87 11.93
CA PHE A 25 -6.93 5.44 11.37
C PHE A 25 -7.43 4.18 12.08
N PRO A 26 -7.91 4.31 13.34
CA PRO A 26 -8.37 3.13 14.09
C PRO A 26 -9.52 2.42 13.37
N GLY A 27 -9.51 1.10 13.44
CA GLY A 27 -10.53 0.28 12.81
C GLY A 27 -10.33 0.05 11.31
N SER A 28 -9.24 0.56 10.73
CA SER A 28 -8.93 0.35 9.32
C SER A 28 -8.38 -1.04 9.07
N THR A 29 -8.51 -1.49 7.82
CA THR A 29 -7.89 -2.72 7.35
C THR A 29 -6.64 -2.38 6.56
N VAL A 30 -5.51 -2.96 6.95
CA VAL A 30 -4.23 -2.75 6.25
C VAL A 30 -3.88 -4.01 5.46
N THR A 31 -3.71 -3.84 4.16
CA THR A 31 -3.21 -4.88 3.27
C THR A 31 -1.74 -4.62 3.03
N GLU A 32 -0.89 -5.56 3.43
CA GLU A 32 0.55 -5.42 3.32
C GLU A 32 1.08 -6.10 2.06
N ALA A 33 2.05 -5.47 1.43
CA ALA A 33 2.79 -6.05 0.32
C ALA A 33 4.28 -5.73 0.50
N ALA A 34 5.13 -6.70 0.18
CA ALA A 34 6.58 -6.56 0.28
C ALA A 34 7.23 -6.26 -1.08
N ARG A 35 6.49 -6.43 -2.18
CA ARG A 35 7.00 -6.29 -3.53
C ARG A 35 5.99 -5.58 -4.42
N VAL A 36 6.52 -4.93 -5.47
CA VAL A 36 5.70 -4.24 -6.46
C VAL A 36 4.66 -5.18 -7.08
N HIS A 37 5.08 -6.40 -7.45
CA HIS A 37 4.19 -7.39 -8.06
C HIS A 37 2.98 -7.68 -7.17
N ASP A 38 3.20 -7.91 -5.88
CA ASP A 38 2.12 -8.22 -4.95
C ASP A 38 1.19 -7.02 -4.76
N ALA A 39 1.76 -5.83 -4.68
CA ALA A 39 0.97 -4.60 -4.56
C ALA A 39 0.09 -4.38 -5.78
N LEU A 40 0.63 -4.61 -6.98
CA LEU A 40 -0.14 -4.48 -8.23
C LEU A 40 -1.31 -5.47 -8.27
N GLN A 41 -1.10 -6.70 -7.79
CA GLN A 41 -2.18 -7.68 -7.69
C GLN A 41 -3.29 -7.18 -6.74
N GLN A 42 -2.91 -6.60 -5.62
CA GLN A 42 -3.89 -6.08 -4.66
C GLN A 42 -4.67 -4.88 -5.22
N VAL A 43 -4.00 -4.00 -5.96
CA VAL A 43 -4.67 -2.87 -6.61
C VAL A 43 -5.71 -3.35 -7.62
N GLY A 44 -5.44 -4.44 -8.31
CA GLY A 44 -6.39 -5.06 -9.25
C GLY A 44 -7.52 -5.83 -8.57
N ALA A 45 -7.34 -6.23 -7.30
CA ALA A 45 -8.27 -7.11 -6.61
C ALA A 45 -9.25 -6.37 -5.69
N GLN A 46 -8.87 -5.20 -5.16
CA GLN A 46 -9.72 -4.45 -4.23
C GLN A 46 -9.47 -2.96 -4.30
N ARG A 47 -10.37 -2.18 -3.74
CA ARG A 47 -10.25 -0.72 -3.67
C ARG A 47 -9.53 -0.31 -2.40
N PHE A 48 -8.77 0.77 -2.50
CA PHE A 48 -8.07 1.37 -1.36
C PHE A 48 -8.45 2.84 -1.22
N ASP A 49 -8.55 3.28 0.03
CA ASP A 49 -8.78 4.69 0.36
C ASP A 49 -7.46 5.44 0.48
N LEU A 50 -6.41 4.74 0.90
CA LEU A 50 -5.09 5.31 1.16
C LEU A 50 -4.03 4.27 0.82
N ALA A 51 -2.91 4.72 0.29
CA ALA A 51 -1.75 3.86 0.04
C ALA A 51 -0.48 4.53 0.55
N MET A 52 0.33 3.75 1.28
CA MET A 52 1.68 4.14 1.68
C MET A 52 2.65 3.27 0.88
N ILE A 53 3.46 3.89 0.04
CA ILE A 53 4.24 3.18 -0.96
C ILE A 53 5.70 3.59 -0.88
N ASP A 54 6.59 2.61 -0.61
CA ASP A 54 8.03 2.78 -0.78
C ASP A 54 8.34 2.79 -2.28
N LEU A 55 9.08 3.80 -2.74
CA LEU A 55 9.39 3.97 -4.15
C LEU A 55 10.59 3.14 -4.61
N GLY A 56 11.48 2.74 -3.70
CA GLY A 56 12.69 1.97 -4.06
C GLY A 56 12.60 0.53 -3.58
N LEU A 57 12.08 -0.38 -4.41
CA LEU A 57 11.87 -1.79 -4.05
C LEU A 57 12.75 -2.73 -4.89
N PRO A 58 13.04 -3.95 -4.38
CA PRO A 58 13.91 -4.89 -5.07
C PRO A 58 13.43 -5.31 -6.46
N ASP A 59 12.11 -5.42 -6.66
CA ASP A 59 11.54 -5.90 -7.92
C ASP A 59 11.00 -4.78 -8.81
N GLY A 60 11.33 -3.54 -8.52
CA GLY A 60 10.94 -2.42 -9.36
C GLY A 60 10.65 -1.15 -8.56
N SER A 61 10.01 -0.20 -9.21
CA SER A 61 9.67 1.08 -8.60
C SER A 61 8.24 1.09 -8.09
N GLY A 62 8.06 1.59 -6.86
CA GLY A 62 6.73 1.84 -6.31
C GLY A 62 5.91 2.85 -7.12
N VAL A 63 6.55 3.63 -8.00
CA VAL A 63 5.86 4.53 -8.92
C VAL A 63 4.86 3.78 -9.78
N LYS A 64 5.17 2.54 -10.17
CA LYS A 64 4.23 1.70 -10.94
C LYS A 64 2.93 1.48 -10.18
N VAL A 65 3.01 1.29 -8.88
CA VAL A 65 1.83 1.09 -8.03
C VAL A 65 1.03 2.39 -7.93
N VAL A 66 1.72 3.53 -7.79
CA VAL A 66 1.07 4.85 -7.78
C VAL A 66 0.31 5.08 -9.09
N GLN A 67 0.94 4.77 -10.22
CA GLN A 67 0.31 4.90 -11.53
C GLN A 67 -0.92 3.99 -11.66
N ALA A 68 -0.81 2.74 -11.22
CA ALA A 68 -1.93 1.80 -11.25
C ALA A 68 -3.11 2.28 -10.40
N LEU A 69 -2.82 2.83 -9.22
CA LEU A 69 -3.86 3.41 -8.36
C LEU A 69 -4.52 4.60 -9.04
N ARG A 70 -3.74 5.50 -9.63
CA ARG A 70 -4.29 6.67 -10.31
C ARG A 70 -5.15 6.30 -11.50
N ASP A 71 -4.75 5.27 -12.25
CA ASP A 71 -5.49 4.83 -13.44
C ASP A 71 -6.76 4.09 -13.07
N ASN A 72 -6.73 3.27 -12.01
CA ASN A 72 -7.83 2.38 -11.65
C ASN A 72 -8.65 2.88 -10.46
N GLN A 73 -8.05 3.66 -9.58
CA GLN A 73 -8.67 4.12 -8.33
C GLN A 73 -8.30 5.58 -8.07
N PRO A 74 -8.77 6.53 -8.91
CA PRO A 74 -8.30 7.92 -8.82
C PRO A 74 -8.64 8.63 -7.51
N ASP A 75 -9.60 8.11 -6.74
CA ASP A 75 -9.96 8.68 -5.44
C ASP A 75 -9.06 8.22 -4.29
N ALA A 76 -8.19 7.23 -4.51
CA ALA A 76 -7.25 6.77 -3.48
C ALA A 76 -6.16 7.82 -3.22
N GLN A 77 -5.77 7.93 -1.98
CA GLN A 77 -4.73 8.86 -1.53
C GLN A 77 -3.45 8.15 -1.13
#